data_e66ddc862777fd0261220a23bb3aa86a
#
_entry.id   e66ddc862777fd0261220a23bb3aa86a
#
_cell.length_a   1.000
_cell.length_b   1.000
_cell.length_c   1.000
_cell.angle_alpha   90.00
_cell.angle_beta   90.00
_cell.angle_gamma   90.00
#
_symmetry.space_group_name_H-M   'P 1'
#
loop_
_entity.id
_entity.type
_entity.pdbx_description
1 polymer ?
#
loop_
_entity_poly.entity_id
_entity_poly.type
_entity_poly.pdbx_seq_one_letter_code
_entity_poly.pdbx_strand_id
1 'polypeptide(L)'
;LLGMARTDLNIDNMKANFVGDEWVITSGEAEANVNMKGIMFKNTTSDYNYRSGSYEHVDLGETDVDGFGIGGFGMGVDLGAEFQVMENLKVSAALNDLGFIAWSNNYLLKQKAQTFTFDGFHDVAVKSETTEKGDILDDQVDNYSDQLSDFVSLQNEGDTGGKTTMLAATLNIGGEYTLPMYEPLTIGLLGQHRFNGDFSWTE
;
A
#
# COMPACT_ATOMS: atom_id res chain seq x y z
N LEU A 1 -8.07 -10.78 19.52
CA LEU A 1 -7.19 -10.70 18.35
C LEU A 1 -5.86 -10.09 18.74
N LEU A 2 -4.78 -10.57 18.12
CA LEU A 2 -3.42 -10.06 18.34
C LEU A 2 -2.86 -9.61 16.99
N GLY A 3 -2.38 -8.37 16.93
CA GLY A 3 -1.70 -7.81 15.77
C GLY A 3 -0.18 -7.88 15.96
N MET A 4 0.53 -8.45 14.99
CA MET A 4 2.00 -8.49 15.01
C MET A 4 2.60 -7.37 14.17
N ALA A 5 2.16 -7.25 12.93
CA ALA A 5 2.60 -6.21 12.01
C ALA A 5 1.49 -5.84 11.03
N ARG A 6 1.48 -4.57 10.61
CA ARG A 6 0.66 -4.04 9.53
C ARG A 6 1.42 -2.94 8.80
N THR A 7 1.30 -2.91 7.50
CA THR A 7 1.80 -1.81 6.67
C THR A 7 0.69 -1.35 5.75
N ASP A 8 0.41 -0.06 5.76
CA ASP A 8 -0.53 0.59 4.85
C ASP A 8 0.26 1.58 3.99
N LEU A 9 0.20 1.42 2.68
CA LEU A 9 0.79 2.35 1.71
C LEU A 9 -0.33 3.09 0.99
N ASN A 10 -0.29 4.40 1.04
CA ASN A 10 -1.18 5.29 0.29
C ASN A 10 -0.36 6.18 -0.62
N ILE A 11 -0.68 6.21 -1.92
CA ILE A 11 -0.04 7.07 -2.91
C ILE A 11 -1.14 7.92 -3.54
N ASP A 12 -1.04 9.23 -3.33
CA ASP A 12 -2.01 10.17 -3.87
C ASP A 12 -1.65 10.58 -5.30
N ASN A 13 -2.62 10.46 -6.21
CA ASN A 13 -2.63 11.09 -7.54
C ASN A 13 -1.35 10.95 -8.38
N MET A 14 -0.80 9.75 -8.52
CA MET A 14 0.28 9.52 -9.48
C MET A 14 -0.23 9.69 -10.91
N LYS A 15 0.40 10.58 -11.69
CA LYS A 15 0.07 10.86 -13.08
C LYS A 15 1.31 10.75 -13.96
N ALA A 16 1.18 10.09 -15.10
CA ALA A 16 2.21 10.06 -16.12
C ALA A 16 1.65 10.69 -17.41
N ASN A 17 2.30 11.71 -17.90
CA ASN A 17 2.02 12.37 -19.16
C ASN A 17 3.16 12.11 -20.14
N PHE A 18 2.79 11.74 -21.35
CA PHE A 18 3.73 11.51 -22.46
C PHE A 18 3.38 12.53 -23.54
N VAL A 19 4.21 13.54 -23.69
CA VAL A 19 4.00 14.63 -24.66
C VAL A 19 5.23 14.73 -25.57
N GLY A 20 5.09 14.24 -26.80
CA GLY A 20 6.22 14.17 -27.73
C GLY A 20 7.25 13.16 -27.19
N ASP A 21 8.49 13.64 -27.04
CA ASP A 21 9.61 12.83 -26.53
C ASP A 21 9.82 13.00 -25.01
N GLU A 22 8.95 13.74 -24.34
CA GLU A 22 9.05 14.04 -22.91
C GLU A 22 8.10 13.17 -22.08
N TRP A 23 8.62 12.60 -21.01
CA TRP A 23 7.88 11.85 -20.01
C TRP A 23 7.87 12.63 -18.71
N VAL A 24 6.67 13.05 -18.27
CA VAL A 24 6.48 13.78 -17.03
C VAL A 24 5.68 12.91 -16.07
N ILE A 25 6.33 12.46 -15.00
CA ILE A 25 5.69 11.68 -13.94
C ILE A 25 5.56 12.59 -12.73
N THR A 26 4.32 12.85 -12.32
CA THR A 26 4.01 13.62 -11.11
C THR A 26 3.41 12.67 -10.09
N SER A 27 3.98 12.60 -8.91
CA SER A 27 3.35 11.96 -7.75
C SER A 27 2.75 13.03 -6.85
N GLY A 28 1.60 12.72 -6.26
CA GLY A 28 1.15 13.37 -5.05
C GLY A 28 2.00 12.93 -3.85
N GLU A 29 1.50 13.21 -2.66
CA GLU A 29 2.14 12.71 -1.44
C GLU A 29 1.97 11.19 -1.35
N ALA A 30 3.03 10.49 -0.97
CA ALA A 30 2.96 9.08 -0.61
C ALA A 30 3.20 8.93 0.90
N GLU A 31 2.37 8.12 1.54
CA GLU A 31 2.46 7.81 2.96
C GLU A 31 2.51 6.30 3.18
N ALA A 32 3.49 5.84 3.94
CA ALA A 32 3.52 4.48 4.44
C ALA A 32 3.39 4.50 5.97
N ASN A 33 2.37 3.83 6.48
CA ASN A 33 2.17 3.64 7.92
C ASN A 33 2.60 2.23 8.29
N VAL A 34 3.52 2.10 9.24
CA VAL A 34 4.05 0.82 9.71
C VAL A 34 3.75 0.65 11.17
N ASN A 35 2.88 -0.32 11.48
CA ASN A 35 2.52 -0.71 12.83
C ASN A 35 3.20 -2.04 13.15
N MET A 36 4.28 -2.00 13.90
CA MET A 36 5.02 -3.18 14.31
C MET A 36 5.83 -2.86 15.57
N LYS A 37 5.73 -3.71 16.58
CA LYS A 37 6.53 -3.54 17.79
C LYS A 37 8.01 -3.79 17.49
N GLY A 38 8.88 -2.90 18.01
CA GLY A 38 10.33 -3.03 17.91
C GLY A 38 10.94 -2.63 16.59
N ILE A 39 10.14 -2.16 15.61
CA ILE A 39 10.68 -1.60 14.37
C ILE A 39 11.17 -0.17 14.61
N MET A 40 12.31 0.16 14.03
CA MET A 40 12.85 1.52 14.03
C MET A 40 13.42 1.81 12.64
N PHE A 41 12.97 2.91 12.07
CA PHE A 41 13.51 3.43 10.81
C PHE A 41 14.48 4.56 11.08
N LYS A 42 15.59 4.57 10.36
CA LYS A 42 16.58 5.65 10.43
C LYS A 42 16.59 6.41 9.10
N ASN A 43 16.66 7.73 9.20
CA ASN A 43 16.98 8.55 8.05
C ASN A 43 18.49 8.51 7.81
N THR A 44 18.86 8.33 6.55
CA THR A 44 20.22 8.37 6.06
C THR A 44 20.35 9.50 5.05
N THR A 45 21.50 10.14 5.02
CA THR A 45 21.82 11.19 4.05
C THR A 45 22.73 10.61 2.98
N SER A 46 22.31 10.71 1.72
CA SER A 46 23.12 10.35 0.56
C SER A 46 23.45 11.58 -0.28
N ASP A 47 24.68 11.66 -0.75
CA ASP A 47 25.10 12.71 -1.66
C ASP A 47 24.55 12.45 -3.07
N TYR A 48 24.28 13.53 -3.81
CA TYR A 48 23.96 13.42 -5.23
C TYR A 48 25.22 13.11 -6.05
N ASN A 49 25.05 12.39 -7.16
CA ASN A 49 26.16 12.06 -8.06
C ASN A 49 26.50 13.20 -8.99
N TYR A 50 25.50 13.89 -9.53
CA TYR A 50 25.65 14.91 -10.56
C TYR A 50 25.66 16.33 -10.00
N ARG A 51 24.74 16.63 -9.08
CA ARG A 51 24.58 17.97 -8.48
C ARG A 51 25.21 18.04 -7.09
N SER A 52 25.62 19.22 -6.69
CA SER A 52 26.08 19.45 -5.32
C SER A 52 24.91 19.39 -4.35
N GLY A 53 25.13 18.75 -3.19
CA GLY A 53 24.15 18.60 -2.11
C GLY A 53 23.86 17.14 -1.81
N SER A 54 22.91 16.94 -0.93
CA SER A 54 22.52 15.63 -0.43
C SER A 54 21.00 15.58 -0.22
N TYR A 55 20.45 14.38 -0.15
CA TYR A 55 19.06 14.15 0.17
C TYR A 55 18.93 13.18 1.35
N GLU A 56 17.91 13.36 2.14
CA GLU A 56 17.60 12.52 3.28
C GLU A 56 16.52 11.52 2.91
N HIS A 57 16.74 10.26 3.22
CA HIS A 57 15.81 9.17 2.95
C HIS A 57 15.91 8.08 4.02
N VAL A 58 14.89 7.24 4.09
CA VAL A 58 14.92 6.02 4.91
C VAL A 58 15.73 4.95 4.20
N ASP A 59 16.76 4.44 4.86
CA ASP A 59 17.42 3.23 4.41
C ASP A 59 16.65 2.00 4.93
N LEU A 60 15.92 1.37 4.04
CA LEU A 60 15.17 0.15 4.37
C LEU A 60 16.09 -1.04 4.67
N GLY A 61 17.35 -1.00 4.20
CA GLY A 61 18.37 -2.03 4.48
C GLY A 61 18.94 -1.94 5.90
N GLU A 62 18.91 -0.74 6.50
CA GLU A 62 19.36 -0.47 7.88
C GLU A 62 18.21 -0.40 8.89
N THR A 63 17.07 -0.98 8.56
CA THR A 63 15.93 -1.03 9.48
C THR A 63 16.23 -1.95 10.65
N ASP A 64 16.26 -1.39 11.86
CA ASP A 64 16.42 -2.18 13.08
C ASP A 64 15.09 -2.76 13.54
N VAL A 65 15.10 -4.03 13.90
CA VAL A 65 13.94 -4.71 14.52
C VAL A 65 14.39 -5.27 15.88
N ASP A 66 14.06 -4.56 16.94
CA ASP A 66 14.37 -4.99 18.32
C ASP A 66 13.23 -5.85 18.88
N GLY A 67 13.28 -7.11 18.50
CA GLY A 67 12.40 -8.16 18.99
C GLY A 67 11.02 -8.17 18.32
N PHE A 68 10.59 -9.34 17.89
CA PHE A 68 9.23 -9.60 17.48
C PHE A 68 8.28 -9.66 18.68
N GLY A 69 7.16 -8.98 18.62
CA GLY A 69 6.18 -9.00 19.69
C GLY A 69 4.79 -8.61 19.23
N ILE A 70 3.85 -8.65 20.17
CA ILE A 70 2.50 -8.17 19.94
C ILE A 70 2.56 -6.64 19.82
N GLY A 71 2.24 -6.14 18.64
CA GLY A 71 2.19 -4.70 18.33
C GLY A 71 0.80 -4.09 18.51
N GLY A 72 -0.24 -4.93 18.59
CA GLY A 72 -1.61 -4.47 18.76
C GLY A 72 -2.54 -5.49 19.38
N PHE A 73 -3.59 -4.99 20.01
CA PHE A 73 -4.70 -5.77 20.56
C PHE A 73 -6.01 -5.35 19.91
N GLY A 74 -6.88 -6.31 19.66
CA GLY A 74 -8.16 -6.03 19.05
C GLY A 74 -9.24 -7.00 19.45
N MET A 75 -10.45 -6.65 19.09
CA MET A 75 -11.61 -7.53 19.21
C MET A 75 -12.41 -7.51 17.92
N GLY A 76 -13.11 -8.62 17.70
CA GLY A 76 -14.05 -8.75 16.60
C GLY A 76 -15.18 -9.63 17.03
N VAL A 77 -16.32 -9.42 16.40
CA VAL A 77 -17.53 -10.21 16.62
C VAL A 77 -18.05 -10.74 15.30
N ASP A 78 -18.56 -11.96 15.34
CA ASP A 78 -19.27 -12.60 14.26
C ASP A 78 -20.72 -12.76 14.68
N LEU A 79 -21.63 -12.33 13.83
CA LEU A 79 -23.07 -12.40 14.06
C LEU A 79 -23.70 -13.12 12.87
N GLY A 80 -24.57 -14.09 13.14
CA GLY A 80 -25.27 -14.79 12.08
C GLY A 80 -26.66 -15.18 12.51
N ALA A 81 -27.57 -15.20 11.56
CA ALA A 81 -28.93 -15.66 11.76
C ALA A 81 -29.41 -16.42 10.51
N GLU A 82 -30.19 -17.44 10.77
CA GLU A 82 -30.90 -18.22 9.75
C GLU A 82 -32.38 -18.25 10.11
N PHE A 83 -33.24 -18.09 9.14
CA PHE A 83 -34.66 -18.07 9.32
C PHE A 83 -35.39 -18.90 8.25
N GLN A 84 -36.25 -19.79 8.70
CA GLN A 84 -37.14 -20.55 7.82
C GLN A 84 -38.38 -19.71 7.51
N VAL A 85 -38.42 -19.14 6.29
CA VAL A 85 -39.51 -18.25 5.88
C VAL A 85 -40.75 -19.04 5.50
N MET A 86 -40.55 -20.21 4.84
CA MET A 86 -41.58 -21.16 4.43
C MET A 86 -41.02 -22.56 4.62
N GLU A 87 -41.87 -23.60 4.52
CA GLU A 87 -41.44 -25.00 4.64
C GLU A 87 -40.26 -25.34 3.71
N ASN A 88 -40.20 -24.68 2.57
CA ASN A 88 -39.20 -24.92 1.50
C ASN A 88 -38.29 -23.73 1.22
N LEU A 89 -38.35 -22.64 1.97
CA LEU A 89 -37.51 -21.46 1.81
C LEU A 89 -36.81 -21.08 3.12
N LYS A 90 -35.48 -21.08 3.06
CA LYS A 90 -34.62 -20.67 4.16
C LYS A 90 -33.80 -19.46 3.72
N VAL A 91 -33.65 -18.48 4.59
CA VAL A 91 -32.78 -17.32 4.39
C VAL A 91 -31.76 -17.21 5.51
N SER A 92 -30.59 -16.73 5.19
CA SER A 92 -29.52 -16.55 6.17
C SER A 92 -28.81 -15.20 5.95
N ALA A 93 -28.31 -14.64 7.04
CA ALA A 93 -27.44 -13.50 7.01
C ALA A 93 -26.34 -13.67 8.05
N ALA A 94 -25.09 -13.35 7.70
CA ALA A 94 -23.98 -13.37 8.64
C ALA A 94 -23.08 -12.16 8.39
N LEU A 95 -22.64 -11.54 9.49
CA LEU A 95 -21.66 -10.48 9.50
C LEU A 95 -20.45 -11.00 10.27
N ASN A 96 -19.34 -11.19 9.57
CA ASN A 96 -18.11 -11.76 10.11
C ASN A 96 -17.04 -10.68 10.25
N ASP A 97 -16.15 -10.83 11.24
CA ASP A 97 -14.99 -9.98 11.47
C ASP A 97 -15.32 -8.49 11.70
N LEU A 98 -16.51 -8.18 12.23
CA LEU A 98 -16.80 -6.80 12.62
C LEU A 98 -15.98 -6.44 13.85
N GLY A 99 -14.89 -5.68 13.65
CA GLY A 99 -13.98 -5.40 14.75
C GLY A 99 -12.86 -4.44 14.38
N PHE A 100 -11.92 -4.33 15.30
CA PHE A 100 -10.76 -3.44 15.15
C PHE A 100 -9.52 -4.02 15.83
N ILE A 101 -8.35 -3.45 15.48
CA ILE A 101 -7.08 -3.63 16.18
C ILE A 101 -6.56 -2.24 16.57
N ALA A 102 -6.25 -2.06 17.85
CA ALA A 102 -5.54 -0.91 18.37
C ALA A 102 -4.05 -1.23 18.44
N TRP A 103 -3.26 -0.54 17.65
CA TRP A 103 -1.82 -0.65 17.58
C TRP A 103 -1.16 0.25 18.60
N SER A 104 -0.04 -0.18 19.18
CA SER A 104 0.70 0.59 20.19
C SER A 104 1.59 1.68 19.60
N ASN A 105 1.97 1.54 18.33
CA ASN A 105 2.83 2.46 17.60
C ASN A 105 2.41 2.56 16.14
N ASN A 106 2.81 3.64 15.49
CA ASN A 106 2.61 3.86 14.06
C ASN A 106 3.76 4.70 13.50
N TYR A 107 4.75 4.06 12.88
CA TYR A 107 5.78 4.78 12.15
C TYR A 107 5.22 5.30 10.83
N LEU A 108 5.40 6.59 10.61
CA LEU A 108 4.95 7.28 9.42
C LEU A 108 6.16 7.60 8.53
N LEU A 109 6.17 7.02 7.35
CA LEU A 109 7.12 7.35 6.30
C LEU A 109 6.38 8.20 5.27
N LYS A 110 6.96 9.34 4.88
CA LYS A 110 6.36 10.27 3.92
C LYS A 110 7.29 10.58 2.77
N GLN A 111 6.69 10.70 1.60
CA GLN A 111 7.29 11.30 0.42
C GLN A 111 6.48 12.55 0.05
N LYS A 112 7.16 13.65 -0.20
CA LYS A 112 6.52 14.87 -0.68
C LYS A 112 6.10 14.73 -2.14
N ALA A 113 5.04 15.46 -2.53
CA ALA A 113 4.65 15.56 -3.93
C ALA A 113 5.83 16.04 -4.80
N GLN A 114 6.15 15.29 -5.83
CA GLN A 114 7.32 15.54 -6.69
C GLN A 114 6.99 15.31 -8.15
N THR A 115 7.84 15.87 -9.02
CA THR A 115 7.76 15.67 -10.46
C THR A 115 9.10 15.17 -10.97
N PHE A 116 9.07 14.07 -11.68
CA PHE A 116 10.20 13.55 -12.43
C PHE A 116 9.95 13.78 -13.92
N THR A 117 10.93 14.38 -14.59
CA THR A 117 10.86 14.64 -16.03
C THR A 117 12.01 13.92 -16.71
N PHE A 118 11.68 13.15 -17.74
CA PHE A 118 12.66 12.54 -18.63
C PHE A 118 12.37 13.00 -20.07
N ASP A 119 13.31 13.74 -20.64
CA ASP A 119 13.23 14.28 -22.00
C ASP A 119 14.20 13.61 -22.97
N GLY A 120 14.78 12.48 -22.55
CA GLY A 120 15.73 11.70 -23.34
C GLY A 120 17.19 12.07 -23.07
N PHE A 121 18.07 11.42 -23.80
CA PHE A 121 19.50 11.72 -23.78
C PHE A 121 19.85 12.58 -24.97
N HIS A 122 20.44 13.75 -24.70
CA HIS A 122 20.78 14.75 -25.71
C HIS A 122 22.27 14.77 -26.01
N ASP A 123 22.63 15.10 -27.27
CA ASP A 123 24.01 15.27 -27.72
C ASP A 123 24.93 14.05 -27.53
N VAL A 124 24.32 12.86 -27.38
CA VAL A 124 25.06 11.60 -27.24
C VAL A 124 25.57 11.14 -28.60
N ALA A 125 26.88 11.17 -28.81
CA ALA A 125 27.47 10.67 -30.03
C ALA A 125 27.57 9.14 -30.03
N VAL A 126 27.00 8.50 -31.06
CA VAL A 126 27.03 7.03 -31.24
C VAL A 126 28.43 6.50 -31.59
N LYS A 127 29.36 7.39 -32.00
CA LYS A 127 30.80 7.07 -32.25
C LYS A 127 31.64 8.18 -31.65
N SER A 128 32.39 7.88 -30.61
CA SER A 128 33.35 8.78 -30.01
C SER A 128 34.76 8.18 -30.13
N GLU A 129 35.66 8.91 -30.79
CA GLU A 129 37.10 8.65 -30.69
C GLU A 129 37.76 9.54 -29.63
N THR A 130 37.00 10.31 -28.88
CA THR A 130 37.51 11.23 -27.84
C THR A 130 36.81 11.02 -26.50
N THR A 131 37.60 11.06 -25.46
CA THR A 131 37.24 10.78 -24.05
C THR A 131 36.18 11.72 -23.47
N GLU A 132 36.01 12.93 -24.03
CA GLU A 132 35.13 13.98 -23.53
C GLU A 132 33.60 13.70 -23.76
N LYS A 133 33.26 12.76 -24.64
CA LYS A 133 31.85 12.48 -25.00
C LYS A 133 31.21 11.31 -24.25
N GLY A 134 32.02 10.49 -23.59
CA GLY A 134 31.54 9.51 -22.61
C GLY A 134 30.98 10.19 -21.37
N ASP A 135 31.63 11.27 -20.96
CA ASP A 135 31.25 12.03 -19.77
C ASP A 135 29.83 12.66 -19.88
N ILE A 136 29.43 13.09 -21.11
CA ILE A 136 28.09 13.71 -21.32
C ILE A 136 26.95 12.72 -21.08
N LEU A 137 27.10 11.46 -21.48
CA LEU A 137 26.08 10.44 -21.21
C LEU A 137 26.07 10.08 -19.74
N ASP A 138 27.22 9.91 -19.13
CA ASP A 138 27.35 9.58 -17.72
C ASP A 138 26.79 10.71 -16.86
N ASP A 139 27.07 11.98 -17.18
CA ASP A 139 26.50 13.15 -16.51
C ASP A 139 24.94 13.18 -16.60
N GLN A 140 24.37 12.84 -17.76
CA GLN A 140 22.92 12.79 -17.93
C GLN A 140 22.29 11.62 -17.16
N VAL A 141 22.93 10.45 -17.17
CA VAL A 141 22.49 9.29 -16.38
C VAL A 141 22.53 9.61 -14.90
N ASP A 142 23.60 10.23 -14.41
CA ASP A 142 23.73 10.62 -13.02
C ASP A 142 22.70 11.68 -12.61
N ASN A 143 22.44 12.67 -13.49
CA ASN A 143 21.39 13.67 -13.24
C ASN A 143 19.99 13.05 -13.13
N TYR A 144 19.62 12.11 -14.04
CA TYR A 144 18.34 11.41 -13.93
C TYR A 144 18.30 10.48 -12.73
N SER A 145 19.40 9.85 -12.37
CA SER A 145 19.53 9.03 -11.17
C SER A 145 19.28 9.85 -9.91
N ASP A 146 19.87 11.04 -9.81
CA ASP A 146 19.65 11.97 -8.69
C ASP A 146 18.18 12.40 -8.59
N GLN A 147 17.56 12.76 -9.73
CA GLN A 147 16.15 13.13 -9.76
C GLN A 147 15.23 11.97 -9.38
N LEU A 148 15.53 10.77 -9.84
CA LEU A 148 14.75 9.57 -9.50
C LEU A 148 14.92 9.20 -8.03
N SER A 149 16.12 9.38 -7.48
CA SER A 149 16.39 9.15 -6.05
C SER A 149 15.55 10.06 -5.17
N ASP A 150 15.46 11.35 -5.51
CA ASP A 150 14.55 12.28 -4.84
C ASP A 150 13.09 11.85 -5.00
N PHE A 151 12.71 11.49 -6.22
CA PHE A 151 11.33 11.13 -6.56
C PHE A 151 10.81 9.91 -5.79
N VAL A 152 11.68 8.96 -5.43
CA VAL A 152 11.30 7.74 -4.69
C VAL A 152 11.67 7.78 -3.21
N SER A 153 12.29 8.87 -2.73
CA SER A 153 12.77 8.94 -1.35
C SER A 153 11.62 9.10 -0.34
N LEU A 154 11.60 8.24 0.66
CA LEU A 154 10.72 8.33 1.82
C LEU A 154 11.50 8.88 3.01
N GLN A 155 10.90 9.74 3.78
CA GLN A 155 11.46 10.26 5.03
C GLN A 155 10.69 9.71 6.21
N ASN A 156 11.40 9.37 7.27
CA ASN A 156 10.79 8.90 8.51
C ASN A 156 10.38 10.11 9.36
N GLU A 157 9.08 10.25 9.57
CA GLU A 157 8.49 11.26 10.47
C GLU A 157 8.44 10.75 11.94
N GLY A 158 8.89 9.52 12.16
CA GLY A 158 8.93 8.91 13.48
C GLY A 158 7.67 8.16 13.87
N ASP A 159 7.62 7.78 15.15
CA ASP A 159 6.44 7.15 15.73
C ASP A 159 5.38 8.20 16.05
N THR A 160 4.26 8.16 15.35
CA THR A 160 3.12 9.06 15.54
C THR A 160 2.16 8.60 16.65
N GLY A 161 2.51 7.52 17.35
CA GLY A 161 1.73 6.96 18.45
C GLY A 161 0.76 5.87 18.01
N GLY A 162 -0.12 5.48 18.93
CA GLY A 162 -1.07 4.40 18.66
C GLY A 162 -2.07 4.72 17.57
N LYS A 163 -2.38 3.71 16.75
CA LYS A 163 -3.36 3.78 15.65
C LYS A 163 -4.39 2.68 15.79
N THR A 164 -5.64 2.98 15.49
CA THR A 164 -6.70 1.96 15.42
C THR A 164 -7.08 1.70 13.98
N THR A 165 -7.09 0.42 13.60
CA THR A 165 -7.51 -0.01 12.27
C THR A 165 -8.70 -0.95 12.37
N MET A 166 -9.68 -0.77 11.48
CA MET A 166 -10.83 -1.65 11.41
C MET A 166 -10.45 -2.96 10.71
N LEU A 167 -11.06 -4.05 11.13
CA LEU A 167 -10.96 -5.32 10.42
C LEU A 167 -11.76 -5.28 9.12
N ALA A 168 -11.38 -6.09 8.18
CA ALA A 168 -12.11 -6.26 6.93
C ALA A 168 -13.35 -7.13 7.18
N ALA A 169 -14.46 -6.52 7.54
CA ALA A 169 -15.69 -7.22 7.80
C ALA A 169 -16.37 -7.74 6.53
N THR A 170 -17.06 -8.86 6.62
CA THR A 170 -17.75 -9.51 5.51
C THR A 170 -19.22 -9.72 5.84
N LEU A 171 -20.11 -9.15 5.04
CA LEU A 171 -21.53 -9.42 5.08
C LEU A 171 -21.86 -10.53 4.08
N ASN A 172 -22.49 -11.59 4.56
CA ASN A 172 -22.99 -12.70 3.76
C ASN A 172 -24.51 -12.71 3.86
N ILE A 173 -25.18 -12.85 2.71
CA ILE A 173 -26.63 -13.00 2.65
C ILE A 173 -26.93 -14.20 1.74
N GLY A 174 -27.67 -15.18 2.26
CA GLY A 174 -27.98 -16.41 1.54
C GLY A 174 -29.46 -16.73 1.53
N GLY A 175 -29.86 -17.53 0.55
CA GLY A 175 -31.18 -18.10 0.46
C GLY A 175 -31.14 -19.46 -0.17
N GLU A 176 -31.88 -20.40 0.38
CA GLU A 176 -32.01 -21.77 -0.11
C GLU A 176 -33.48 -22.09 -0.34
N TYR A 177 -33.80 -22.64 -1.50
CA TYR A 177 -35.16 -23.07 -1.86
C TYR A 177 -35.15 -24.53 -2.27
N THR A 178 -35.90 -25.35 -1.54
CA THR A 178 -36.11 -26.76 -1.85
C THR A 178 -37.35 -26.90 -2.72
N LEU A 179 -37.20 -27.54 -3.90
CA LEU A 179 -38.32 -27.70 -4.83
C LEU A 179 -39.37 -28.71 -4.25
N PRO A 180 -40.61 -28.29 -4.08
CA PRO A 180 -41.65 -29.19 -3.45
C PRO A 180 -41.93 -30.43 -4.29
N MET A 181 -41.71 -30.40 -5.60
CA MET A 181 -41.95 -31.55 -6.49
C MET A 181 -40.73 -32.48 -6.57
N TYR A 182 -39.55 -32.01 -6.16
CA TYR A 182 -38.30 -32.75 -6.17
C TYR A 182 -37.54 -32.46 -4.87
N GLU A 183 -38.03 -32.95 -3.73
CA GLU A 183 -37.46 -32.72 -2.40
C GLU A 183 -35.93 -32.90 -2.26
N PRO A 184 -35.29 -33.79 -3.06
CA PRO A 184 -33.82 -33.88 -3.02
C PRO A 184 -33.12 -32.71 -3.70
N LEU A 185 -33.83 -31.80 -4.40
CA LEU A 185 -33.22 -30.69 -5.13
C LEU A 185 -33.43 -29.38 -4.37
N THR A 186 -32.33 -28.84 -3.86
CA THR A 186 -32.25 -27.52 -3.25
C THR A 186 -31.40 -26.59 -4.12
N ILE A 187 -31.89 -25.40 -4.36
CA ILE A 187 -31.19 -24.35 -5.08
C ILE A 187 -30.84 -23.26 -4.07
N GLY A 188 -29.57 -22.86 -3.99
CA GLY A 188 -29.09 -21.80 -3.11
C GLY A 188 -28.46 -20.65 -3.87
N LEU A 189 -28.60 -19.46 -3.33
CA LEU A 189 -27.90 -18.25 -3.74
C LEU A 189 -27.18 -17.66 -2.53
N LEU A 190 -25.96 -17.21 -2.72
CA LEU A 190 -25.15 -16.52 -1.71
C LEU A 190 -24.59 -15.24 -2.32
N GLY A 191 -24.82 -14.13 -1.63
CA GLY A 191 -24.19 -12.86 -1.91
C GLY A 191 -23.21 -12.51 -0.79
N GLN A 192 -22.02 -12.02 -1.15
CA GLN A 192 -21.02 -11.59 -0.19
C GLN A 192 -20.58 -10.16 -0.49
N HIS A 193 -20.38 -9.37 0.57
CA HIS A 193 -19.80 -8.04 0.48
C HIS A 193 -18.77 -7.85 1.58
N ARG A 194 -17.52 -7.54 1.18
CA ARG A 194 -16.42 -7.23 2.09
C ARG A 194 -16.21 -5.73 2.15
N PHE A 195 -16.09 -5.18 3.36
CA PHE A 195 -15.89 -3.75 3.62
C PHE A 195 -14.87 -3.54 4.75
N ASN A 196 -14.46 -2.28 4.96
CA ASN A 196 -13.41 -1.89 5.92
C ASN A 196 -12.03 -2.51 5.66
N GLY A 197 -11.73 -2.98 4.45
CA GLY A 197 -10.43 -3.50 4.06
C GLY A 197 -9.89 -2.76 2.86
N ASP A 198 -8.60 -2.96 2.58
CA ASP A 198 -7.92 -2.36 1.42
C ASP A 198 -8.52 -2.84 0.08
N PHE A 199 -9.18 -4.00 0.11
CA PHE A 199 -9.91 -4.55 -1.04
C PHE A 199 -11.34 -4.85 -0.64
N SER A 200 -12.27 -3.97 -1.00
CA SER A 200 -13.70 -4.25 -0.92
C SER A 200 -14.17 -4.92 -2.23
N TRP A 201 -15.00 -5.95 -2.12
CA TRP A 201 -15.55 -6.67 -3.26
C TRP A 201 -16.95 -7.17 -2.95
N THR A 202 -17.73 -7.44 -4.00
CA THR A 202 -19.10 -7.98 -3.91
C THR A 202 -19.24 -9.13 -4.91
N GLU A 203 -19.78 -10.25 -4.46
CA GLU A 203 -20.16 -11.43 -5.25
C GLU A 203 -21.64 -11.77 -5.03
#